data_7a4dfb8d59fe2353f8cb9e776f362232
#
_entry.id   7a4dfb8d59fe2353f8cb9e776f362232
#
_cell.length_a   1.000
_cell.length_b   1.000
_cell.length_c   1.000
_cell.angle_alpha   90.00
_cell.angle_beta   90.00
_cell.angle_gamma   90.00
#
_symmetry.space_group_name_H-M   'P 1'
#
loop_
_entity.id
_entity.type
_entity.pdbx_description
1 polymer ?
#
loop_
_entity_poly.entity_id
_entity_poly.type
_entity_poly.pdbx_seq_one_letter_code
_entity_poly.pdbx_strand_id
1 'polypeptide(L)'
;EYLRKCWSGKKASAPTLEKRHRKYFLRFSYTEEVTLTKTPVKEQIICSVDLGINTDAVCTIMRADGTVLGRRFIDHPSEKDRMYRTLGRIRRFQREHGSAQTQGRWAYTKRLNTELGKKTAGAIVRYAEENHADVIVFEYLEMQGKISGKKKQKLHLWRKRDIQKC
;
A
#
# COMPACT_ATOMS: atom_id res chain seq x y z
N GLU A 1 -19.88 2.08 26.88
CA GLU A 1 -20.74 2.56 25.78
C GLU A 1 -20.17 2.20 24.41
N TYR A 2 -18.87 2.50 24.12
CA TYR A 2 -18.21 2.19 22.86
C TYR A 2 -18.24 0.67 22.52
N LEU A 3 -17.90 -0.19 23.48
CA LEU A 3 -17.89 -1.64 23.27
C LEU A 3 -19.31 -2.17 22.98
N ARG A 4 -20.33 -1.68 23.68
CA ARG A 4 -21.73 -2.08 23.41
C ARG A 4 -22.18 -1.66 22.02
N LYS A 5 -21.79 -0.45 21.57
CA LYS A 5 -22.23 0.12 20.31
C LYS A 5 -21.50 -0.49 19.09
N CYS A 6 -20.19 -0.75 19.22
CA CYS A 6 -19.36 -1.19 18.09
C CYS A 6 -19.12 -2.70 18.06
N TRP A 7 -19.39 -3.45 19.14
CA TRP A 7 -19.06 -4.87 19.30
C TRP A 7 -20.27 -5.79 19.46
N SER A 8 -21.48 -5.22 19.40
CA SER A 8 -22.71 -6.02 19.47
C SER A 8 -22.74 -7.00 18.29
N GLY A 9 -22.88 -8.30 18.59
CA GLY A 9 -22.94 -9.37 17.59
C GLY A 9 -21.59 -9.86 17.04
N LYS A 10 -20.44 -9.29 17.45
CA LYS A 10 -19.12 -9.71 16.97
C LYS A 10 -18.49 -10.76 17.90
N LYS A 11 -17.99 -11.86 17.35
CA LYS A 11 -17.19 -12.83 18.08
C LYS A 11 -15.80 -12.28 18.32
N ALA A 12 -15.50 -11.89 19.56
CA ALA A 12 -14.17 -11.46 19.95
C ALA A 12 -13.31 -12.67 20.37
N SER A 13 -12.03 -12.67 19.99
CA SER A 13 -11.05 -13.61 20.52
C SER A 13 -10.59 -13.19 21.92
N ALA A 14 -9.86 -14.08 22.61
CA ALA A 14 -9.21 -13.73 23.87
C ALA A 14 -8.30 -12.50 23.70
N PRO A 15 -8.31 -11.55 24.66
CA PRO A 15 -7.49 -10.36 24.55
C PRO A 15 -6.01 -10.68 24.70
N THR A 16 -5.18 -9.96 23.93
CA THR A 16 -3.72 -10.02 24.05
C THR A 16 -3.20 -8.75 24.72
N LEU A 17 -2.41 -8.92 25.79
CA LEU A 17 -1.75 -7.79 26.44
C LEU A 17 -0.47 -7.45 25.67
N GLU A 18 -0.39 -6.21 25.18
CA GLU A 18 0.77 -5.70 24.45
C GLU A 18 1.39 -4.50 25.15
N LYS A 19 2.72 -4.49 25.31
CA LYS A 19 3.46 -3.36 25.85
C LYS A 19 4.13 -2.56 24.72
N ARG A 20 3.78 -1.28 24.57
CA ARG A 20 4.40 -0.35 23.60
C ARG A 20 4.82 0.94 24.32
N HIS A 21 6.07 1.33 24.17
CA HIS A 21 6.60 2.60 24.72
C HIS A 21 6.18 2.89 26.18
N ARG A 22 6.38 1.92 27.11
CA ARG A 22 6.00 2.00 28.54
C ARG A 22 4.49 2.03 28.84
N LYS A 23 3.63 1.89 27.84
CA LYS A 23 2.17 1.78 28.01
C LYS A 23 1.72 0.34 27.72
N TYR A 24 0.68 -0.09 28.42
CA TYR A 24 0.05 -1.39 28.20
C TYR A 24 -1.24 -1.20 27.41
N PHE A 25 -1.47 -2.08 26.44
CA PHE A 25 -2.67 -2.11 25.59
C PHE A 25 -3.27 -3.48 25.62
N LEU A 26 -4.59 -3.56 25.77
CA LEU A 26 -5.36 -4.77 25.51
C LEU A 26 -5.84 -4.73 24.07
N ARG A 27 -5.41 -5.73 23.29
CA ARG A 27 -5.82 -5.90 21.90
C ARG A 27 -6.89 -6.98 21.84
N PHE A 28 -8.03 -6.65 21.30
CA PHE A 28 -9.11 -7.58 20.98
C PHE A 28 -9.17 -7.76 19.47
N SER A 29 -9.13 -9.02 19.01
CA SER A 29 -9.38 -9.36 17.60
C SER A 29 -10.80 -9.88 17.48
N TYR A 30 -11.46 -9.57 16.37
CA TYR A 30 -12.79 -10.10 16.06
C TYR A 30 -12.84 -10.47 14.59
N THR A 31 -13.70 -11.44 14.27
CA THR A 31 -13.99 -11.84 12.90
C THR A 31 -15.37 -11.31 12.53
N GLU A 32 -15.48 -10.70 11.37
CA GLU A 32 -16.71 -10.18 10.81
C GLU A 32 -16.82 -10.68 9.37
N GLU A 33 -17.98 -11.22 8.99
CA GLU A 33 -18.28 -11.51 7.59
C GLU A 33 -18.74 -10.24 6.91
N VAL A 34 -18.04 -9.84 5.87
CA VAL A 34 -18.36 -8.65 5.10
C VAL A 34 -18.69 -9.07 3.67
N THR A 35 -19.86 -8.71 3.20
CA THR A 35 -20.21 -8.83 1.79
C THR A 35 -19.59 -7.65 1.03
N LEU A 36 -18.59 -7.92 0.19
CA LEU A 36 -17.86 -6.90 -0.55
C LEU A 36 -18.74 -6.21 -1.60
N THR A 37 -19.60 -6.99 -2.27
CA THR A 37 -20.56 -6.47 -3.26
C THR A 37 -21.78 -7.37 -3.31
N LYS A 38 -22.93 -6.80 -3.68
CA LYS A 38 -24.17 -7.56 -3.96
C LYS A 38 -24.28 -7.99 -5.42
N THR A 39 -23.42 -7.47 -6.29
CA THR A 39 -23.41 -7.78 -7.73
C THR A 39 -22.94 -9.22 -7.97
N PRO A 40 -23.68 -10.05 -8.70
CA PRO A 40 -23.24 -11.39 -9.07
C PRO A 40 -21.89 -11.36 -9.78
N VAL A 41 -21.02 -12.34 -9.51
CA VAL A 41 -19.63 -12.36 -10.02
C VAL A 41 -19.57 -12.15 -11.55
N LYS A 42 -20.51 -12.72 -12.30
CA LYS A 42 -20.56 -12.60 -13.78
C LYS A 42 -20.90 -11.19 -14.29
N GLU A 43 -21.46 -10.34 -13.43
CA GLU A 43 -21.90 -8.99 -13.78
C GLU A 43 -20.97 -7.92 -13.21
N GLN A 44 -19.98 -8.32 -12.39
CA GLN A 44 -19.08 -7.40 -11.72
C GLN A 44 -18.20 -6.63 -12.69
N ILE A 45 -18.02 -5.35 -12.38
CA ILE A 45 -16.97 -4.51 -12.96
C ILE A 45 -15.75 -4.61 -12.04
N ILE A 46 -14.64 -5.02 -12.60
CA ILE A 46 -13.40 -5.31 -11.89
C ILE A 46 -12.37 -4.22 -12.21
N CYS A 47 -11.76 -3.64 -11.20
CA CYS A 47 -10.55 -2.83 -11.34
C CYS A 47 -9.34 -3.72 -11.05
N SER A 48 -8.68 -4.22 -12.08
CA SER A 48 -7.43 -4.98 -11.95
C SER A 48 -6.25 -4.03 -11.85
N VAL A 49 -5.39 -4.22 -10.85
CA VAL A 49 -4.26 -3.33 -10.54
C VAL A 49 -2.95 -4.10 -10.56
N ASP A 50 -2.06 -3.69 -11.46
CA ASP A 50 -0.66 -4.09 -11.48
C ASP A 50 0.21 -3.01 -10.86
N LEU A 51 1.02 -3.36 -9.83
CA LEU A 51 1.89 -2.45 -9.11
C LEU A 51 3.33 -2.55 -9.64
N GLY A 52 3.81 -1.47 -10.23
CA GLY A 52 5.14 -1.39 -10.83
C GLY A 52 6.17 -0.62 -10.01
N ILE A 53 7.43 -0.74 -10.42
CA ILE A 53 8.57 0.01 -9.84
C ILE A 53 8.79 1.33 -10.59
N ASN A 54 8.55 1.34 -11.89
CA ASN A 54 8.74 2.52 -12.74
C ASN A 54 7.44 3.33 -12.84
N THR A 55 6.34 2.70 -13.22
CA THR A 55 4.97 3.22 -13.09
C THR A 55 4.42 2.73 -11.76
N ASP A 56 3.80 3.60 -10.96
CA ASP A 56 3.38 3.23 -9.61
C ASP A 56 2.27 2.18 -9.63
N ALA A 57 1.29 2.35 -10.53
CA ALA A 57 0.24 1.38 -10.78
C ALA A 57 -0.31 1.49 -12.21
N VAL A 58 -0.76 0.38 -12.76
CA VAL A 58 -1.58 0.30 -13.95
C VAL A 58 -2.92 -0.27 -13.57
N CYS A 59 -3.98 0.53 -13.70
CA CYS A 59 -5.35 0.12 -13.39
C CYS A 59 -6.09 -0.20 -14.68
N THR A 60 -6.72 -1.35 -14.75
CA THR A 60 -7.54 -1.76 -15.89
C THR A 60 -8.95 -2.05 -15.40
N ILE A 61 -9.94 -1.35 -15.95
CA ILE A 61 -11.35 -1.64 -15.73
C ILE A 61 -11.80 -2.68 -16.73
N MET A 62 -12.39 -3.75 -16.24
CA MET A 62 -12.85 -4.87 -17.08
C MET A 62 -14.14 -5.47 -16.53
N ARG A 63 -14.89 -6.11 -17.42
CA ARG A 63 -16.01 -6.97 -17.05
C ARG A 63 -15.51 -8.35 -16.62
N ALA A 64 -16.36 -9.11 -15.96
CA ALA A 64 -16.06 -10.48 -15.54
C ALA A 64 -15.77 -11.44 -16.72
N ASP A 65 -16.24 -11.12 -17.93
CA ASP A 65 -15.96 -11.87 -19.17
C ASP A 65 -14.57 -11.55 -19.76
N GLY A 66 -13.80 -10.62 -19.15
CA GLY A 66 -12.49 -10.19 -19.63
C GLY A 66 -12.52 -8.98 -20.59
N THR A 67 -13.70 -8.45 -20.93
CA THR A 67 -13.80 -7.25 -21.78
C THR A 67 -13.20 -6.04 -21.07
N VAL A 68 -12.16 -5.43 -21.64
CA VAL A 68 -11.51 -4.22 -21.11
C VAL A 68 -12.33 -3.00 -21.48
N LEU A 69 -12.74 -2.22 -20.47
CA LEU A 69 -13.51 -0.99 -20.62
C LEU A 69 -12.64 0.26 -20.59
N GLY A 70 -11.53 0.22 -19.85
CA GLY A 70 -10.63 1.37 -19.74
C GLY A 70 -9.32 1.01 -19.04
N ARG A 71 -8.34 1.89 -19.18
CA ARG A 71 -7.04 1.73 -18.54
C ARG A 71 -6.49 3.10 -18.09
N ARG A 72 -5.87 3.14 -16.91
CA ARG A 72 -5.18 4.31 -16.38
C ARG A 72 -3.80 3.94 -15.85
N PHE A 73 -2.81 4.72 -16.24
CA PHE A 73 -1.47 4.66 -15.67
C PHE A 73 -1.38 5.69 -14.57
N ILE A 74 -1.04 5.26 -13.37
CA ILE A 74 -0.83 6.11 -12.20
C ILE A 74 0.66 6.25 -11.98
N ASP A 75 1.15 7.48 -12.01
CA ASP A 75 2.57 7.78 -11.78
C ASP A 75 2.71 9.15 -11.08
N HIS A 76 3.74 9.27 -10.25
CA HIS A 76 4.05 10.46 -9.48
C HIS A 76 5.51 10.89 -9.73
N PRO A 77 5.84 11.39 -10.93
CA PRO A 77 7.22 11.67 -11.31
C PRO A 77 7.89 12.71 -10.41
N SER A 78 7.19 13.75 -10.00
CA SER A 78 7.71 14.80 -9.12
C SER A 78 8.16 14.25 -7.76
N GLU A 79 7.35 13.38 -7.16
CA GLU A 79 7.65 12.73 -5.88
C GLU A 79 8.81 11.76 -6.01
N LYS A 80 8.86 11.00 -7.12
CA LYS A 80 9.98 10.09 -7.44
C LYS A 80 11.29 10.85 -7.61
N ASP A 81 11.27 11.96 -8.34
CA ASP A 81 12.45 12.83 -8.51
C ASP A 81 12.91 13.42 -7.18
N ARG A 82 11.97 13.87 -6.35
CA ARG A 82 12.29 14.38 -5.02
C ARG A 82 12.95 13.30 -4.16
N MET A 83 12.41 12.08 -4.19
CA MET A 83 12.97 10.94 -3.48
C MET A 83 14.36 10.57 -4.03
N TYR A 84 14.54 10.53 -5.35
CA TYR A 84 15.83 10.27 -6.00
C TYR A 84 16.89 11.29 -5.60
N ARG A 85 16.58 12.60 -5.63
CA ARG A 85 17.48 13.67 -5.18
C ARG A 85 17.83 13.53 -3.69
N THR A 86 16.87 13.18 -2.85
CA THR A 86 17.10 12.95 -1.41
C THR A 86 18.04 11.78 -1.17
N LEU A 87 17.85 10.67 -1.87
CA LEU A 87 18.74 9.51 -1.81
C LEU A 87 20.16 9.83 -2.30
N GLY A 88 20.28 10.65 -3.36
CA GLY A 88 21.56 11.15 -3.85
C GLY A 88 22.32 11.96 -2.79
N ARG A 89 21.62 12.85 -2.08
CA ARG A 89 22.18 13.63 -0.96
C ARG A 89 22.63 12.73 0.21
N ILE A 90 21.86 11.69 0.53
CA ILE A 90 22.24 10.73 1.58
C ILE A 90 23.51 10.00 1.18
N ARG A 91 23.59 9.48 -0.06
CA ARG A 91 24.78 8.77 -0.55
C ARG A 91 26.04 9.64 -0.54
N ARG A 92 25.91 10.92 -0.94
CA ARG A 92 27.03 11.88 -0.89
C ARG A 92 27.48 12.09 0.56
N PHE A 93 26.55 12.38 1.45
CA PHE A 93 26.86 12.61 2.87
C PHE A 93 27.51 11.38 3.51
N GLN A 94 27.04 10.17 3.21
CA GLN A 94 27.63 8.94 3.73
C GLN A 94 29.05 8.70 3.25
N ARG A 95 29.37 9.11 2.02
CA ARG A 95 30.76 9.02 1.49
C ARG A 95 31.70 9.99 2.19
N GLU A 96 31.22 11.20 2.51
CA GLU A 96 32.00 12.27 3.11
C GLU A 96 32.16 12.12 4.64
N HIS A 97 31.13 11.63 5.33
CA HIS A 97 31.04 11.66 6.79
C HIS A 97 30.72 10.29 7.43
N GLY A 98 30.65 9.22 6.66
CA GLY A 98 30.20 7.92 7.13
C GLY A 98 28.69 7.83 7.38
N SER A 99 28.23 6.69 7.90
CA SER A 99 26.80 6.40 8.02
C SER A 99 26.13 6.90 9.31
N ALA A 100 26.91 7.27 10.34
CA ALA A 100 26.44 7.48 11.71
C ALA A 100 25.39 8.61 11.86
N GLN A 101 25.42 9.63 11.01
CA GLN A 101 24.57 10.83 11.16
C GLN A 101 23.44 10.93 10.12
N THR A 102 23.05 9.81 9.52
CA THR A 102 22.05 9.83 8.42
C THR A 102 20.63 9.50 8.86
N GLN A 103 20.36 9.20 10.12
CA GLN A 103 19.05 8.75 10.62
C GLN A 103 17.90 9.71 10.27
N GLY A 104 18.07 11.02 10.50
CA GLY A 104 17.04 12.02 10.18
C GLY A 104 16.73 12.10 8.68
N ARG A 105 17.75 11.96 7.83
CA ARG A 105 17.59 11.96 6.36
C ARG A 105 16.85 10.72 5.87
N TRP A 106 17.16 9.56 6.48
CA TRP A 106 16.42 8.31 6.19
C TRP A 106 14.97 8.38 6.69
N ALA A 107 14.73 8.97 7.87
CA ALA A 107 13.37 9.18 8.38
C ALA A 107 12.54 10.06 7.44
N TYR A 108 13.14 11.11 6.87
CA TYR A 108 12.50 11.95 5.87
C TYR A 108 12.17 11.16 4.58
N THR A 109 13.14 10.39 4.05
CA THR A 109 12.93 9.54 2.88
C THR A 109 11.81 8.53 3.10
N LYS A 110 11.76 7.92 4.29
CA LYS A 110 10.68 7.00 4.66
C LYS A 110 9.30 7.67 4.64
N ARG A 111 9.21 8.91 5.14
CA ARG A 111 7.94 9.69 5.10
C ARG A 111 7.52 9.98 3.67
N LEU A 112 8.44 10.46 2.82
CA LEU A 112 8.15 10.70 1.39
C LEU A 112 7.64 9.42 0.70
N ASN A 113 8.30 8.30 0.96
CA ASN A 113 7.92 7.02 0.38
C ASN A 113 6.54 6.56 0.87
N THR A 114 6.21 6.77 2.16
CA THR A 114 4.88 6.47 2.72
C THR A 114 3.80 7.36 2.09
N GLU A 115 4.09 8.64 1.90
CA GLU A 115 3.19 9.58 1.25
C GLU A 115 2.91 9.19 -0.19
N LEU A 116 3.95 8.81 -0.95
CA LEU A 116 3.80 8.31 -2.31
C LEU A 116 2.89 7.07 -2.36
N GLY A 117 3.09 6.10 -1.46
CA GLY A 117 2.22 4.92 -1.37
C GLY A 117 0.75 5.29 -1.12
N LYS A 118 0.48 6.23 -0.20
CA LYS A 118 -0.89 6.71 0.07
C LYS A 118 -1.51 7.45 -1.12
N LYS A 119 -0.73 8.27 -1.82
CA LYS A 119 -1.21 8.96 -3.04
C LYS A 119 -1.58 7.96 -4.13
N THR A 120 -0.74 6.94 -4.33
CA THR A 120 -1.01 5.87 -5.30
C THR A 120 -2.26 5.10 -4.93
N ALA A 121 -2.41 4.66 -3.67
CA ALA A 121 -3.61 3.96 -3.20
C ALA A 121 -4.87 4.80 -3.39
N GLY A 122 -4.85 6.07 -2.99
CA GLY A 122 -5.98 6.98 -3.19
C GLY A 122 -6.32 7.24 -4.66
N ALA A 123 -5.33 7.21 -5.56
CA ALA A 123 -5.58 7.35 -6.99
C ALA A 123 -6.21 6.07 -7.60
N ILE A 124 -5.81 4.89 -7.10
CA ILE A 124 -6.41 3.61 -7.50
C ILE A 124 -7.88 3.57 -7.09
N VAL A 125 -8.18 3.87 -5.81
CA VAL A 125 -9.56 3.86 -5.28
C VAL A 125 -10.44 4.84 -6.06
N ARG A 126 -9.99 6.08 -6.26
CA ARG A 126 -10.75 7.07 -7.04
C ARG A 126 -11.03 6.60 -8.46
N TYR A 127 -10.07 5.98 -9.12
CA TYR A 127 -10.29 5.47 -10.47
C TYR A 127 -11.29 4.31 -10.50
N ALA A 128 -11.26 3.43 -9.50
CA ALA A 128 -12.25 2.37 -9.34
C ALA A 128 -13.66 2.94 -9.10
N GLU A 129 -13.79 3.94 -8.21
CA GLU A 129 -15.06 4.63 -7.92
C GLU A 129 -15.61 5.38 -9.13
N GLU A 130 -14.76 6.14 -9.85
CA GLU A 130 -15.14 6.85 -11.09
C GLU A 130 -15.70 5.93 -12.17
N ASN A 131 -15.29 4.66 -12.16
CA ASN A 131 -15.74 3.65 -13.12
C ASN A 131 -16.72 2.62 -12.53
N HIS A 132 -17.26 2.88 -11.33
CA HIS A 132 -18.23 2.03 -10.64
C HIS A 132 -17.76 0.57 -10.50
N ALA A 133 -16.47 0.36 -10.23
CA ALA A 133 -15.94 -0.97 -10.04
C ALA A 133 -16.45 -1.59 -8.73
N ASP A 134 -16.96 -2.82 -8.80
CA ASP A 134 -17.47 -3.57 -7.64
C ASP A 134 -16.33 -4.08 -6.76
N VAL A 135 -15.19 -4.40 -7.37
CA VAL A 135 -14.02 -4.96 -6.68
C VAL A 135 -12.72 -4.42 -7.26
N ILE A 136 -11.71 -4.29 -6.40
CA ILE A 136 -10.32 -4.00 -6.78
C ILE A 136 -9.51 -5.26 -6.58
N VAL A 137 -8.83 -5.73 -7.63
CA VAL A 137 -8.02 -6.95 -7.61
C VAL A 137 -6.57 -6.58 -7.83
N PHE A 138 -5.71 -7.01 -6.92
CA PHE A 138 -4.26 -6.84 -7.02
C PHE A 138 -3.58 -8.15 -7.40
N GLU A 139 -2.49 -8.05 -8.14
CA GLU A 139 -1.59 -9.18 -8.35
C GLU A 139 -1.00 -9.66 -7.02
N TYR A 140 -1.00 -10.99 -6.80
CA TYR A 140 -0.34 -11.60 -5.65
C TYR A 140 1.16 -11.67 -5.90
N LEU A 141 1.90 -10.70 -5.34
CA LEU A 141 3.34 -10.61 -5.50
C LEU A 141 4.06 -11.16 -4.26
N GLU A 142 4.46 -12.40 -4.32
CA GLU A 142 5.32 -13.00 -3.32
C GLU A 142 6.78 -12.89 -3.76
N MET A 143 7.53 -11.98 -3.11
CA MET A 143 8.96 -11.86 -3.36
C MET A 143 9.71 -12.83 -2.46
N GLN A 144 10.02 -14.01 -2.97
CA GLN A 144 10.84 -15.01 -2.28
C GLN A 144 12.34 -14.74 -2.56
N GLY A 145 13.16 -14.83 -1.50
CA GLY A 145 14.60 -14.75 -1.61
C GLY A 145 15.23 -13.38 -1.29
N LYS A 146 16.56 -13.36 -1.28
CA LYS A 146 17.36 -12.15 -1.00
C LYS A 146 17.35 -11.21 -2.20
N ILE A 147 16.86 -9.99 -1.98
CA ILE A 147 16.94 -8.94 -3.01
C ILE A 147 18.39 -8.50 -3.16
N SER A 148 18.96 -8.69 -4.36
CA SER A 148 20.33 -8.32 -4.69
C SER A 148 20.40 -7.54 -6.00
N GLY A 149 21.60 -7.02 -6.32
CA GLY A 149 21.90 -6.36 -7.60
C GLY A 149 21.53 -4.87 -7.66
N LYS A 150 21.64 -4.29 -8.86
CA LYS A 150 21.51 -2.84 -9.12
C LYS A 150 20.13 -2.25 -8.75
N LYS A 151 19.08 -3.07 -8.78
CA LYS A 151 17.71 -2.65 -8.46
C LYS A 151 17.34 -2.82 -6.97
N LYS A 152 18.23 -3.35 -6.14
CA LYS A 152 17.99 -3.64 -4.71
C LYS A 152 17.31 -2.48 -3.97
N GLN A 153 17.83 -1.25 -4.13
CA GLN A 153 17.29 -0.10 -3.43
C GLN A 153 15.87 0.27 -3.90
N LYS A 154 15.57 0.19 -5.20
CA LYS A 154 14.23 0.44 -5.74
C LYS A 154 13.23 -0.58 -5.20
N LEU A 155 13.60 -1.85 -5.15
CA LEU A 155 12.77 -2.93 -4.63
C LEU A 155 12.49 -2.79 -3.13
N HIS A 156 13.49 -2.38 -2.33
CA HIS A 156 13.28 -2.09 -0.90
C HIS A 156 12.35 -0.90 -0.64
N LEU A 157 12.35 0.08 -1.52
CA LEU A 157 11.48 1.25 -1.44
C LEU A 157 10.10 1.01 -2.03
N TRP A 158 9.91 -0.08 -2.75
CA TRP A 158 8.63 -0.42 -3.36
C TRP A 158 7.60 -0.84 -2.32
N ARG A 159 6.55 -0.05 -2.21
CA ARG A 159 5.53 -0.13 -1.15
C ARG A 159 4.29 -0.95 -1.52
N LYS A 160 4.45 -2.01 -2.31
CA LYS A 160 3.34 -2.84 -2.77
C LYS A 160 2.37 -3.26 -1.66
N ARG A 161 2.88 -3.77 -0.54
CA ARG A 161 2.05 -4.22 0.59
C ARG A 161 1.36 -3.07 1.33
N ASP A 162 2.01 -1.91 1.40
CA ASP A 162 1.42 -0.73 2.06
C ASP A 162 0.29 -0.15 1.20
N ILE A 163 0.45 -0.13 -0.14
CA ILE A 163 -0.59 0.30 -1.09
C ILE A 163 -1.82 -0.61 -1.00
N GLN A 164 -1.62 -1.94 -0.94
CA GLN A 164 -2.70 -2.92 -0.83
C GLN A 164 -3.44 -2.88 0.51
N LYS A 165 -2.87 -2.24 1.55
CA LYS A 165 -3.46 -2.15 2.89
C LYS A 165 -4.14 -0.80 3.18
N CYS A 166 -3.92 0.20 2.35
CA CYS A 166 -4.58 1.49 2.44
C CYS A 166 -6.01 1.45 1.92
#